data_44b20009742cc5d5f98507c15592340f
#
_entry.id   44b20009742cc5d5f98507c15592340f
#
_cell.length_a   1.000
_cell.length_b   1.000
_cell.length_c   1.000
_cell.angle_alpha   90.00
_cell.angle_beta   90.00
_cell.angle_gamma   90.00
#
_symmetry.space_group_name_H-M   'P 1'
#
loop_
_entity.id
_entity.type
_entity.pdbx_description
1 polymer ?
#
loop_
_entity_poly.entity_id
_entity_poly.type
_entity_poly.pdbx_seq_one_letter_code
_entity_poly.pdbx_strand_id
1 'polypeptide(L)'
;VIRRRGGSLLVVLAAVACIGWGSDTARYVAWTAVDFFPPDLARQVRKHEKRFDAGIARGLAAPPAWRAGPPGSLPQALDAQIRRCAADLRKPVPLEDLVEEIGVLAVLVLDANDPLAVVHDDSREAQYSASYRGYVDSILGRLRLVYYGQDRALITGGAFDNTVGAALARSEALYPFVGEEFYRTGELRDWRTLDDRSVAFGVAGVSLSRALTDLANLVAFIWHRGGGQIPTPVPTPLGHVGPTITKAQLDGGFPERDEPGRGAPAMPRSSINLPPP
;
A
#
# COMPACT_ATOMS: atom_id res chain seq x y z
N VAL A 1 -15.82 -63.98 8.73
CA VAL A 1 -15.83 -63.02 7.58
C VAL A 1 -15.82 -61.64 8.19
N ILE A 2 -14.63 -61.03 8.28
CA ILE A 2 -14.45 -59.67 8.83
C ILE A 2 -14.35 -58.71 7.67
N ARG A 3 -15.38 -57.90 7.40
CA ARG A 3 -15.38 -56.81 6.47
C ARG A 3 -14.63 -55.60 7.08
N ARG A 4 -13.41 -55.34 6.65
CA ARG A 4 -12.69 -54.08 6.89
C ARG A 4 -13.36 -52.99 6.05
N ARG A 5 -14.02 -52.04 6.70
CA ARG A 5 -14.45 -50.77 6.13
C ARG A 5 -13.22 -49.86 6.12
N GLY A 6 -12.64 -49.65 4.92
CA GLY A 6 -11.65 -48.62 4.69
C GLY A 6 -12.33 -47.28 4.72
N GLY A 7 -12.13 -46.54 5.79
CA GLY A 7 -12.49 -45.12 5.85
C GLY A 7 -11.47 -44.33 5.06
N SER A 8 -11.85 -43.80 3.89
CA SER A 8 -11.06 -42.77 3.19
C SER A 8 -11.07 -41.48 4.01
N LEU A 9 -9.94 -41.19 4.63
CA LEU A 9 -9.69 -39.92 5.28
C LEU A 9 -9.49 -38.88 4.16
N LEU A 10 -10.56 -38.15 3.84
CA LEU A 10 -10.53 -36.97 2.97
C LEU A 10 -9.80 -35.88 3.74
N VAL A 11 -8.49 -35.74 3.53
CA VAL A 11 -7.73 -34.58 3.99
C VAL A 11 -8.15 -33.42 3.11
N VAL A 12 -9.14 -32.66 3.60
CA VAL A 12 -9.45 -31.33 3.06
C VAL A 12 -8.29 -30.43 3.46
N LEU A 13 -7.29 -30.29 2.56
CA LEU A 13 -6.35 -29.19 2.62
C LEU A 13 -7.16 -27.91 2.37
N ALA A 14 -7.60 -27.27 3.46
CA ALA A 14 -8.05 -25.91 3.40
C ALA A 14 -6.83 -25.09 2.95
N ALA A 15 -6.79 -24.72 1.67
CA ALA A 15 -5.93 -23.67 1.20
C ALA A 15 -6.34 -22.43 1.97
N VAL A 16 -5.57 -22.06 2.99
CA VAL A 16 -5.67 -20.76 3.64
C VAL A 16 -5.33 -19.77 2.53
N ALA A 17 -6.36 -19.22 1.91
CA ALA A 17 -6.18 -18.13 0.96
C ALA A 17 -5.43 -17.05 1.73
N CYS A 18 -4.21 -16.75 1.30
CA CYS A 18 -3.42 -15.66 1.82
C CYS A 18 -4.19 -14.36 1.53
N ILE A 19 -4.95 -13.91 2.53
CA ILE A 19 -5.69 -12.65 2.48
C ILE A 19 -4.62 -11.57 2.73
N GLY A 20 -4.44 -10.63 1.79
CA GLY A 20 -3.45 -9.57 1.86
C GLY A 20 -2.44 -9.62 0.70
N TRP A 21 -1.62 -8.59 0.60
CA TRP A 21 -0.59 -8.47 -0.43
C TRP A 21 0.45 -9.61 -0.36
N GLY A 22 1.05 -9.94 -1.50
CA GLY A 22 2.17 -10.88 -1.56
C GLY A 22 3.40 -10.39 -0.77
N SER A 23 4.31 -11.32 -0.45
CA SER A 23 5.54 -11.01 0.30
C SER A 23 6.41 -9.98 -0.43
N ASP A 24 6.50 -10.08 -1.74
CA ASP A 24 7.33 -9.19 -2.56
C ASP A 24 6.73 -7.79 -2.62
N THR A 25 5.40 -7.69 -2.78
CA THR A 25 4.67 -6.42 -2.71
C THR A 25 4.84 -5.76 -1.34
N ALA A 26 4.65 -6.49 -0.25
CA ALA A 26 4.79 -5.95 1.10
C ALA A 26 6.21 -5.44 1.35
N ARG A 27 7.20 -6.21 0.98
CA ARG A 27 8.61 -5.84 1.12
C ARG A 27 8.98 -4.64 0.26
N TYR A 28 8.54 -4.61 -0.99
CA TYR A 28 8.80 -3.50 -1.91
C TYR A 28 8.26 -2.17 -1.37
N VAL A 29 6.99 -2.14 -0.94
CA VAL A 29 6.37 -0.91 -0.40
C VAL A 29 7.02 -0.50 0.93
N ALA A 30 7.22 -1.44 1.85
CA ALA A 30 7.81 -1.15 3.16
C ALA A 30 9.23 -0.57 3.02
N TRP A 31 10.09 -1.15 2.18
CA TRP A 31 11.43 -0.63 1.93
C TRP A 31 11.44 0.69 1.19
N THR A 32 10.54 0.90 0.25
CA THR A 32 10.38 2.21 -0.41
C THR A 32 9.96 3.28 0.58
N ALA A 33 9.10 2.95 1.56
CA ALA A 33 8.67 3.89 2.59
C ALA A 33 9.81 4.32 3.52
N VAL A 34 10.84 3.49 3.72
CA VAL A 34 12.02 3.83 4.55
C VAL A 34 12.73 5.09 4.06
N ASP A 35 12.69 5.37 2.75
CA ASP A 35 13.30 6.58 2.18
C ASP A 35 12.62 7.88 2.65
N PHE A 36 11.39 7.76 3.16
CA PHE A 36 10.57 8.87 3.66
C PHE A 36 10.46 8.90 5.19
N PHE A 37 11.11 7.98 5.89
CA PHE A 37 11.16 7.99 7.35
C PHE A 37 12.04 9.13 7.87
N PRO A 38 11.87 9.54 9.13
CA PRO A 38 12.84 10.42 9.79
C PRO A 38 14.26 9.90 9.60
N PRO A 39 15.25 10.73 9.20
CA PRO A 39 16.57 10.27 8.76
C PRO A 39 17.31 9.38 9.75
N ASP A 40 17.19 9.70 11.05
CA ASP A 40 17.83 8.90 12.09
C ASP A 40 17.20 7.51 12.20
N LEU A 41 15.87 7.44 12.14
CA LEU A 41 15.16 6.17 12.18
C LEU A 41 15.39 5.36 10.90
N ALA A 42 15.36 6.00 9.72
CA ALA A 42 15.69 5.35 8.45
C ALA A 42 17.07 4.68 8.48
N ARG A 43 18.06 5.36 9.10
CA ARG A 43 19.40 4.82 9.27
C ARG A 43 19.41 3.59 10.18
N GLN A 44 18.62 3.60 11.24
CA GLN A 44 18.49 2.43 12.14
C GLN A 44 17.77 1.27 11.46
N VAL A 45 16.70 1.53 10.71
CA VAL A 45 16.02 0.48 9.93
C VAL A 45 16.99 -0.20 8.96
N ARG A 46 17.78 0.59 8.21
CA ARG A 46 18.79 0.03 7.31
C ARG A 46 19.91 -0.73 8.04
N LYS A 47 20.33 -0.26 9.21
CA LYS A 47 21.30 -0.97 10.05
C LYS A 47 20.78 -2.32 10.53
N HIS A 48 19.50 -2.42 10.83
CA HIS A 48 18.84 -3.60 11.36
C HIS A 48 17.89 -4.24 10.31
N GLU A 49 18.28 -4.24 9.03
CA GLU A 49 17.48 -4.72 7.90
C GLU A 49 16.84 -6.10 8.12
N LYS A 50 17.62 -7.04 8.69
CA LYS A 50 17.13 -8.40 8.97
C LYS A 50 15.97 -8.41 9.97
N ARG A 51 15.98 -7.50 10.94
CA ARG A 51 14.89 -7.35 11.91
C ARG A 51 13.66 -6.74 11.26
N PHE A 52 13.86 -5.75 10.39
CA PHE A 52 12.75 -5.18 9.62
C PHE A 52 12.07 -6.22 8.73
N ASP A 53 12.86 -6.99 7.98
CA ASP A 53 12.35 -8.09 7.15
C ASP A 53 11.69 -9.19 8.02
N ALA A 54 12.23 -9.51 9.18
CA ALA A 54 11.60 -10.45 10.12
C ALA A 54 10.25 -9.93 10.63
N GLY A 55 10.13 -8.64 10.88
CA GLY A 55 8.87 -7.99 11.23
C GLY A 55 7.84 -8.09 10.11
N ILE A 56 8.23 -7.81 8.87
CA ILE A 56 7.37 -7.98 7.69
C ILE A 56 6.94 -9.45 7.57
N ALA A 57 7.87 -10.39 7.64
CA ALA A 57 7.56 -11.81 7.56
C ALA A 57 6.61 -12.27 8.68
N ARG A 58 6.80 -11.77 9.92
CA ARG A 58 5.91 -12.04 11.05
C ARG A 58 4.50 -11.49 10.83
N GLY A 59 4.38 -10.27 10.29
CA GLY A 59 3.11 -9.66 9.95
C GLY A 59 2.35 -10.46 8.88
N LEU A 60 3.06 -11.02 7.89
CA LEU A 60 2.49 -11.83 6.83
C LEU A 60 2.13 -13.25 7.29
N ALA A 61 2.97 -13.88 8.10
CA ALA A 61 2.83 -15.29 8.52
C ALA A 61 1.75 -15.50 9.59
N ALA A 62 1.57 -14.56 10.49
CA ALA A 62 0.45 -14.60 11.41
C ALA A 62 -0.78 -14.09 10.65
N PRO A 63 -1.81 -14.93 10.37
CA PRO A 63 -3.07 -14.37 9.97
C PRO A 63 -3.47 -13.49 11.14
N PRO A 64 -3.39 -12.18 10.98
CA PRO A 64 -3.72 -11.30 12.07
C PRO A 64 -5.16 -11.59 12.47
N ALA A 65 -5.50 -11.39 13.74
CA ALA A 65 -6.86 -11.61 14.21
C ALA A 65 -7.91 -10.86 13.36
N TRP A 66 -7.51 -9.76 12.68
CA TRP A 66 -8.39 -9.03 11.78
C TRP A 66 -8.68 -9.73 10.45
N ARG A 67 -7.81 -10.64 9.96
CA ARG A 67 -8.07 -11.45 8.75
C ARG A 67 -9.02 -12.60 9.04
N ALA A 68 -9.04 -13.07 10.29
CA ALA A 68 -9.91 -14.16 10.77
C ALA A 68 -11.02 -13.66 11.71
N GLY A 69 -11.01 -12.37 12.07
CA GLY A 69 -11.90 -11.77 13.05
C GLY A 69 -13.12 -11.08 12.44
N PRO A 70 -14.02 -10.59 13.30
CA PRO A 70 -15.18 -9.84 12.85
C PRO A 70 -14.78 -8.55 12.14
N PRO A 71 -15.67 -7.98 11.28
CA PRO A 71 -15.45 -6.66 10.70
C PRO A 71 -15.05 -5.63 11.76
N GLY A 72 -14.01 -4.84 11.47
CA GLY A 72 -13.51 -3.81 12.38
C GLY A 72 -12.27 -4.19 13.19
N SER A 73 -11.78 -5.43 13.11
CA SER A 73 -10.57 -5.86 13.83
C SER A 73 -9.27 -5.23 13.31
N LEU A 74 -9.19 -4.86 12.03
CA LEU A 74 -8.01 -4.20 11.45
C LEU A 74 -7.74 -2.82 12.07
N PRO A 75 -8.71 -1.90 12.27
CA PRO A 75 -8.47 -0.64 12.97
C PRO A 75 -7.91 -0.83 14.37
N GLN A 76 -8.45 -1.78 15.15
CA GLN A 76 -7.97 -2.07 16.49
C GLN A 76 -6.54 -2.65 16.49
N ALA A 77 -6.21 -3.51 15.52
CA ALA A 77 -4.85 -4.05 15.38
C ALA A 77 -3.84 -2.96 15.03
N LEU A 78 -4.21 -2.04 14.12
CA LEU A 78 -3.39 -0.87 13.79
C LEU A 78 -3.19 0.04 15.01
N ASP A 79 -4.25 0.39 15.74
CA ASP A 79 -4.16 1.18 16.97
C ASP A 79 -3.22 0.53 17.98
N ALA A 80 -3.40 -0.76 18.25
CA ALA A 80 -2.57 -1.49 19.19
C ALA A 80 -1.09 -1.48 18.76
N GLN A 81 -0.80 -1.70 17.47
CA GLN A 81 0.56 -1.72 16.95
C GLN A 81 1.22 -0.34 17.00
N ILE A 82 0.50 0.73 16.64
CA ILE A 82 1.01 2.10 16.72
C ILE A 82 1.35 2.46 18.18
N ARG A 83 0.43 2.15 19.11
CA ARG A 83 0.67 2.40 20.55
C ARG A 83 1.84 1.60 21.07
N ARG A 84 2.01 0.34 20.65
CA ARG A 84 3.13 -0.51 21.01
C ARG A 84 4.44 0.11 20.57
N CYS A 85 4.58 0.45 19.30
CA CYS A 85 5.78 1.10 18.77
C CYS A 85 6.09 2.42 19.51
N ALA A 86 5.07 3.25 19.78
CA ALA A 86 5.24 4.50 20.51
C ALA A 86 5.63 4.29 21.99
N ALA A 87 5.17 3.21 22.62
CA ALA A 87 5.55 2.85 23.97
C ALA A 87 6.98 2.33 24.04
N ASP A 88 7.40 1.54 23.06
CA ASP A 88 8.75 0.95 23.02
C ASP A 88 9.84 2.02 22.83
N LEU A 89 9.56 3.10 22.11
CA LEU A 89 10.46 4.25 22.03
C LEU A 89 10.72 4.96 23.35
N ARG A 90 9.84 4.78 24.35
CA ARG A 90 9.96 5.41 25.68
C ARG A 90 10.59 4.49 26.72
N LYS A 91 10.84 3.24 26.37
CA LYS A 91 11.44 2.24 27.24
C LYS A 91 12.90 2.00 26.83
N PRO A 92 13.74 1.52 27.73
CA PRO A 92 15.10 1.11 27.40
C PRO A 92 15.08 -0.26 26.68
N VAL A 93 14.35 -0.36 25.57
CA VAL A 93 14.35 -1.56 24.72
C VAL A 93 15.39 -1.42 23.61
N PRO A 94 15.97 -2.52 23.12
CA PRO A 94 16.85 -2.48 21.97
C PRO A 94 16.12 -1.88 20.76
N LEU A 95 16.76 -0.96 20.04
CA LEU A 95 16.15 -0.29 18.89
C LEU A 95 15.83 -1.27 17.75
N GLU A 96 16.55 -2.39 17.70
CA GLU A 96 16.27 -3.47 16.75
C GLU A 96 14.88 -4.12 16.95
N ASP A 97 14.40 -4.18 18.18
CA ASP A 97 13.06 -4.71 18.48
C ASP A 97 11.99 -3.75 17.98
N LEU A 98 12.18 -2.43 18.13
CA LEU A 98 11.30 -1.43 17.53
C LEU A 98 11.31 -1.53 16.01
N VAL A 99 12.48 -1.74 15.39
CA VAL A 99 12.58 -1.90 13.92
C VAL A 99 11.76 -3.11 13.46
N GLU A 100 11.79 -4.20 14.20
CA GLU A 100 10.96 -5.37 13.90
C GLU A 100 9.46 -5.05 14.04
N GLU A 101 9.05 -4.34 15.10
CA GLU A 101 7.65 -3.92 15.27
C GLU A 101 7.17 -2.94 14.16
N ILE A 102 8.05 -2.09 13.64
CA ILE A 102 7.76 -1.25 12.47
C ILE A 102 7.55 -2.12 11.21
N GLY A 103 8.27 -3.22 11.07
CA GLY A 103 8.04 -4.18 10.00
C GLY A 103 6.64 -4.81 10.07
N VAL A 104 6.16 -5.16 11.26
CA VAL A 104 4.76 -5.62 11.47
C VAL A 104 3.77 -4.51 11.13
N LEU A 105 4.02 -3.28 11.58
CA LEU A 105 3.18 -2.13 11.27
C LEU A 105 3.05 -1.91 9.77
N ALA A 106 4.13 -2.10 9.01
CA ALA A 106 4.10 -1.96 7.56
C ALA A 106 3.08 -2.89 6.92
N VAL A 107 2.99 -4.15 7.35
CA VAL A 107 1.99 -5.11 6.83
C VAL A 107 0.56 -4.67 7.17
N LEU A 108 0.33 -4.20 8.40
CA LEU A 108 -0.99 -3.71 8.82
C LEU A 108 -1.46 -2.50 7.99
N VAL A 109 -0.53 -1.57 7.72
CA VAL A 109 -0.83 -0.39 6.90
C VAL A 109 -1.09 -0.78 5.45
N LEU A 110 -0.36 -1.77 4.94
CA LEU A 110 -0.63 -2.31 3.60
C LEU A 110 -2.02 -2.94 3.53
N ASP A 111 -2.40 -3.76 4.52
CA ASP A 111 -3.73 -4.37 4.58
C ASP A 111 -4.85 -3.31 4.66
N ALA A 112 -4.63 -2.21 5.39
CA ALA A 112 -5.60 -1.11 5.45
C ALA A 112 -5.76 -0.36 4.11
N ASN A 113 -4.77 -0.46 3.24
CA ASN A 113 -4.79 0.09 1.89
C ASN A 113 -5.03 -0.98 0.80
N ASP A 114 -5.37 -2.22 1.18
CA ASP A 114 -5.76 -3.28 0.26
C ASP A 114 -7.29 -3.33 0.13
N PRO A 115 -7.85 -2.99 -1.04
CA PRO A 115 -9.29 -3.11 -1.25
C PRO A 115 -9.86 -4.48 -0.91
N LEU A 116 -9.11 -5.55 -1.21
CA LEU A 116 -9.53 -6.93 -0.97
C LEU A 116 -9.27 -7.42 0.47
N ALA A 117 -8.69 -6.59 1.35
CA ALA A 117 -8.54 -6.91 2.77
C ALA A 117 -9.57 -6.17 3.63
N VAL A 118 -10.22 -5.13 3.10
CA VAL A 118 -11.13 -4.24 3.83
C VAL A 118 -12.59 -4.60 3.59
N VAL A 119 -12.95 -4.98 2.36
CA VAL A 119 -14.33 -5.27 1.93
C VAL A 119 -14.39 -6.62 1.25
N HIS A 120 -15.50 -7.35 1.43
CA HIS A 120 -15.74 -8.70 0.91
C HIS A 120 -17.19 -8.87 0.44
N ASP A 121 -17.70 -7.91 -0.32
CA ASP A 121 -19.12 -7.88 -0.73
C ASP A 121 -19.38 -8.59 -2.06
N ASP A 122 -18.33 -8.84 -2.87
CA ASP A 122 -18.49 -9.55 -4.16
C ASP A 122 -18.37 -11.06 -3.97
N SER A 123 -19.43 -11.79 -4.23
CA SER A 123 -19.46 -13.26 -4.16
C SER A 123 -18.45 -13.94 -5.10
N ARG A 124 -17.92 -13.22 -6.09
CA ARG A 124 -16.92 -13.70 -7.05
C ARG A 124 -15.49 -13.47 -6.57
N GLU A 125 -15.28 -12.74 -5.47
CA GLU A 125 -13.96 -12.34 -4.97
C GLU A 125 -13.00 -13.53 -4.83
N ALA A 126 -13.48 -14.66 -4.32
CA ALA A 126 -12.68 -15.87 -4.18
C ALA A 126 -12.06 -16.35 -5.50
N GLN A 127 -12.65 -15.98 -6.64
CA GLN A 127 -12.20 -16.39 -7.97
C GLN A 127 -11.12 -15.46 -8.51
N TYR A 128 -11.21 -14.14 -8.26
CA TYR A 128 -10.28 -13.17 -8.82
C TYR A 128 -9.23 -12.63 -7.85
N SER A 129 -9.40 -12.82 -6.53
CA SER A 129 -8.48 -12.24 -5.55
C SER A 129 -7.03 -12.71 -5.72
N ALA A 130 -6.83 -14.02 -5.94
CA ALA A 130 -5.49 -14.57 -6.21
C ALA A 130 -4.91 -14.04 -7.54
N SER A 131 -5.76 -13.89 -8.56
CA SER A 131 -5.39 -13.33 -9.86
C SER A 131 -4.97 -11.87 -9.76
N TYR A 132 -5.69 -11.06 -8.98
CA TYR A 132 -5.33 -9.67 -8.74
C TYR A 132 -3.98 -9.55 -8.04
N ARG A 133 -3.72 -10.35 -6.99
CA ARG A 133 -2.43 -10.35 -6.30
C ARG A 133 -1.29 -10.80 -7.20
N GLY A 134 -1.48 -11.88 -7.96
CA GLY A 134 -0.50 -12.32 -8.94
C GLY A 134 -0.19 -11.26 -10.01
N TYR A 135 -1.22 -10.52 -10.44
CA TYR A 135 -1.05 -9.37 -11.32
C TYR A 135 -0.18 -8.29 -10.66
N VAL A 136 -0.52 -7.88 -9.44
CA VAL A 136 0.21 -6.82 -8.73
C VAL A 136 1.68 -7.22 -8.53
N ASP A 137 1.98 -8.43 -8.08
CA ASP A 137 3.35 -8.92 -7.95
C ASP A 137 4.10 -8.85 -9.29
N SER A 138 3.43 -9.15 -10.42
CA SER A 138 4.04 -9.12 -11.75
C SER A 138 4.39 -7.73 -12.27
N ILE A 139 3.71 -6.70 -11.76
CA ILE A 139 3.87 -5.31 -12.21
C ILE A 139 4.73 -4.46 -11.27
N LEU A 140 5.21 -4.98 -10.14
CA LEU A 140 5.96 -4.20 -9.14
C LEU A 140 7.12 -3.41 -9.76
N GLY A 141 7.88 -4.01 -10.67
CA GLY A 141 9.00 -3.35 -11.36
C GLY A 141 8.56 -2.21 -12.30
N ARG A 142 7.28 -2.12 -12.64
CA ARG A 142 6.68 -1.09 -13.51
C ARG A 142 5.91 -0.04 -12.72
N LEU A 143 5.49 -0.37 -11.49
CA LEU A 143 4.80 0.57 -10.61
C LEU A 143 5.76 1.64 -10.09
N ARG A 144 5.38 2.88 -10.25
CA ARG A 144 6.07 4.02 -9.65
C ARG A 144 5.24 4.51 -8.48
N LEU A 145 5.70 4.20 -7.26
CA LEU A 145 5.02 4.63 -6.06
C LEU A 145 5.21 6.13 -5.84
N VAL A 146 4.13 6.80 -5.47
CA VAL A 146 4.10 8.24 -5.21
C VAL A 146 3.99 8.47 -3.70
N TYR A 147 4.91 9.24 -3.15
CA TYR A 147 4.77 9.77 -1.80
C TYR A 147 3.95 11.06 -1.84
N TYR A 148 2.78 11.07 -1.22
CA TYR A 148 1.86 12.23 -1.25
C TYR A 148 2.22 13.35 -0.28
N GLY A 149 3.32 13.20 0.45
CA GLY A 149 3.82 14.21 1.35
C GLY A 149 3.59 13.91 2.83
N GLN A 150 4.17 14.77 3.66
CA GLN A 150 4.13 14.66 5.10
C GLN A 150 2.81 15.23 5.66
N ASP A 151 2.09 14.43 6.44
CA ASP A 151 0.91 14.88 7.19
C ASP A 151 1.33 15.49 8.54
N ARG A 152 1.50 16.80 8.57
CA ARG A 152 1.86 17.53 9.78
C ARG A 152 0.78 17.49 10.85
N ALA A 153 -0.50 17.50 10.45
CA ALA A 153 -1.60 17.47 11.41
C ALA A 153 -1.59 16.14 12.18
N LEU A 154 -1.35 15.02 11.51
CA LEU A 154 -1.14 13.73 12.14
C LEU A 154 0.08 13.77 13.08
N ILE A 155 1.24 14.20 12.58
CA ILE A 155 2.51 14.10 13.31
C ILE A 155 2.47 14.93 14.59
N THR A 156 1.97 16.15 14.54
CA THR A 156 1.94 17.08 15.69
C THR A 156 0.66 17.01 16.50
N GLY A 157 -0.48 16.77 15.86
CA GLY A 157 -1.80 16.77 16.49
C GLY A 157 -2.20 15.46 17.15
N GLY A 158 -1.69 14.33 16.63
CA GLY A 158 -1.86 13.00 17.23
C GLY A 158 -3.18 12.30 16.95
N ALA A 159 -3.95 12.74 15.97
CA ALA A 159 -5.22 12.12 15.57
C ALA A 159 -4.99 11.03 14.51
N PHE A 160 -4.24 9.96 14.85
CA PHE A 160 -3.95 8.88 13.89
C PHE A 160 -5.19 8.06 13.53
N ASP A 161 -6.24 8.07 14.36
CA ASP A 161 -7.53 7.41 14.07
C ASP A 161 -8.13 7.91 12.75
N ASN A 162 -7.99 9.21 12.45
CA ASN A 162 -8.45 9.79 11.20
C ASN A 162 -7.67 9.23 10.00
N THR A 163 -6.37 9.00 10.15
CA THR A 163 -5.52 8.44 9.09
C THR A 163 -5.90 6.99 8.80
N VAL A 164 -6.13 6.20 9.85
CA VAL A 164 -6.59 4.81 9.72
C VAL A 164 -7.97 4.77 9.06
N GLY A 165 -8.93 5.56 9.57
CA GLY A 165 -10.27 5.64 8.98
C GLY A 165 -10.26 6.06 7.51
N ALA A 166 -9.42 7.03 7.15
CA ALA A 166 -9.27 7.48 5.77
C ALA A 166 -8.64 6.40 4.86
N ALA A 167 -7.70 5.60 5.37
CA ALA A 167 -7.12 4.49 4.62
C ALA A 167 -8.19 3.44 4.28
N LEU A 168 -8.98 3.03 5.27
CA LEU A 168 -10.05 2.06 5.09
C LEU A 168 -11.12 2.56 4.12
N ALA A 169 -11.57 3.81 4.26
CA ALA A 169 -12.58 4.40 3.37
C ALA A 169 -12.08 4.49 1.90
N ARG A 170 -10.77 4.76 1.69
CA ARG A 170 -10.18 4.74 0.34
C ARG A 170 -10.17 3.34 -0.25
N SER A 171 -9.82 2.34 0.55
CA SER A 171 -9.80 0.93 0.13
C SER A 171 -11.20 0.44 -0.21
N GLU A 172 -12.20 0.78 0.61
CA GLU A 172 -13.61 0.50 0.34
C GLU A 172 -14.05 1.12 -0.99
N ALA A 173 -13.70 2.38 -1.24
CA ALA A 173 -14.04 3.07 -2.48
C ALA A 173 -13.37 2.46 -3.73
N LEU A 174 -12.20 1.81 -3.58
CA LEU A 174 -11.49 1.17 -4.68
C LEU A 174 -11.94 -0.28 -4.94
N TYR A 175 -12.58 -0.92 -3.96
CA TYR A 175 -12.95 -2.34 -4.01
C TYR A 175 -13.76 -2.73 -5.25
N PRO A 176 -14.86 -2.03 -5.64
CA PRO A 176 -15.69 -2.43 -6.77
C PRO A 176 -14.90 -2.50 -8.08
N PHE A 177 -13.94 -1.60 -8.27
CA PHE A 177 -13.17 -1.49 -9.50
C PHE A 177 -12.29 -2.71 -9.79
N VAL A 178 -11.87 -3.44 -8.74
CA VAL A 178 -11.10 -4.68 -8.92
C VAL A 178 -11.99 -5.75 -9.54
N GLY A 179 -13.14 -6.02 -8.95
CA GLY A 179 -14.08 -7.03 -9.46
C GLY A 179 -14.59 -6.68 -10.85
N GLU A 180 -14.93 -5.41 -11.10
CA GLU A 180 -15.38 -4.93 -12.42
C GLU A 180 -14.33 -5.15 -13.50
N GLU A 181 -13.05 -4.90 -13.23
CA GLU A 181 -11.99 -5.13 -14.22
C GLU A 181 -11.84 -6.61 -14.56
N PHE A 182 -11.88 -7.50 -13.56
CA PHE A 182 -11.73 -8.93 -13.78
C PHE A 182 -12.95 -9.58 -14.49
N TYR A 183 -14.13 -8.96 -14.42
CA TYR A 183 -15.35 -9.44 -15.07
C TYR A 183 -15.86 -8.50 -16.15
N ARG A 184 -15.03 -7.61 -16.67
CA ARG A 184 -15.41 -6.62 -17.68
C ARG A 184 -16.06 -7.20 -18.93
N THR A 185 -15.71 -8.42 -19.30
CA THR A 185 -16.26 -9.15 -20.45
C THR A 185 -17.37 -10.13 -20.10
N GLY A 186 -17.82 -10.16 -18.83
CA GLY A 186 -18.79 -11.12 -18.30
C GLY A 186 -18.18 -12.43 -17.79
N GLU A 187 -16.93 -12.71 -18.14
CA GLU A 187 -16.18 -13.88 -17.68
C GLU A 187 -14.90 -13.44 -16.96
N LEU A 188 -14.34 -14.33 -16.11
CA LEU A 188 -13.11 -14.07 -15.41
C LEU A 188 -11.96 -13.91 -16.41
N ARG A 189 -11.35 -12.73 -16.42
CA ARG A 189 -10.20 -12.43 -17.27
C ARG A 189 -8.92 -13.05 -16.72
N ASP A 190 -8.08 -13.56 -17.62
CA ASP A 190 -6.69 -13.91 -17.25
C ASP A 190 -5.92 -12.61 -16.97
N TRP A 191 -5.41 -12.50 -15.75
CA TRP A 191 -4.65 -11.33 -15.32
C TRP A 191 -3.40 -11.05 -16.18
N ARG A 192 -2.86 -12.08 -16.87
CA ARG A 192 -1.72 -11.93 -17.79
C ARG A 192 -2.05 -11.09 -19.02
N THR A 193 -3.33 -10.89 -19.30
CA THR A 193 -3.80 -10.04 -20.41
C THR A 193 -3.99 -8.58 -19.99
N LEU A 194 -3.83 -8.26 -18.70
CA LEU A 194 -3.95 -6.89 -18.19
C LEU A 194 -2.65 -6.13 -18.44
N ASP A 195 -2.77 -4.91 -18.96
CA ASP A 195 -1.67 -3.99 -19.21
C ASP A 195 -1.66 -2.80 -18.23
N ASP A 196 -0.76 -1.86 -18.44
CA ASP A 196 -0.60 -0.67 -17.60
C ASP A 196 -1.74 0.35 -17.75
N ARG A 197 -2.69 0.11 -18.66
CA ARG A 197 -3.91 0.91 -18.85
C ARG A 197 -5.12 0.29 -18.16
N SER A 198 -4.96 -0.90 -17.59
CA SER A 198 -6.05 -1.58 -16.88
C SER A 198 -6.42 -0.82 -15.60
N VAL A 199 -7.69 -0.91 -15.21
CA VAL A 199 -8.15 -0.35 -13.94
C VAL A 199 -7.41 -1.01 -12.77
N ALA A 200 -7.10 -2.31 -12.87
CA ALA A 200 -6.33 -3.03 -11.87
C ALA A 200 -4.94 -2.41 -11.64
N PHE A 201 -4.26 -1.92 -12.72
CA PHE A 201 -2.99 -1.20 -12.59
C PHE A 201 -3.16 0.12 -11.82
N GLY A 202 -4.19 0.88 -12.17
CA GLY A 202 -4.51 2.14 -11.48
C GLY A 202 -4.83 1.94 -10.00
N VAL A 203 -5.67 0.95 -9.68
CA VAL A 203 -6.03 0.60 -8.29
C VAL A 203 -4.78 0.19 -7.51
N ALA A 204 -3.94 -0.70 -8.04
CA ALA A 204 -2.70 -1.11 -7.40
C ALA A 204 -1.76 0.09 -7.15
N GLY A 205 -1.56 0.94 -8.17
CA GLY A 205 -0.70 2.12 -8.07
C GLY A 205 -1.16 3.10 -6.98
N VAL A 206 -2.47 3.37 -6.91
CA VAL A 206 -3.05 4.25 -5.88
C VAL A 206 -2.95 3.61 -4.50
N SER A 207 -3.38 2.36 -4.34
CA SER A 207 -3.37 1.65 -3.05
C SER A 207 -1.96 1.57 -2.46
N LEU A 208 -0.98 1.14 -3.23
CA LEU A 208 0.40 0.99 -2.75
C LEU A 208 1.08 2.34 -2.49
N SER A 209 0.80 3.38 -3.28
CA SER A 209 1.29 4.74 -3.03
C SER A 209 0.70 5.34 -1.74
N ARG A 210 -0.56 5.05 -1.46
CA ARG A 210 -1.21 5.45 -0.21
C ARG A 210 -0.64 4.67 0.98
N ALA A 211 -0.46 3.36 0.85
CA ALA A 211 0.17 2.54 1.88
C ALA A 211 1.58 3.05 2.24
N LEU A 212 2.41 3.35 1.25
CA LEU A 212 3.72 3.96 1.43
C LEU A 212 3.63 5.27 2.22
N THR A 213 2.71 6.17 1.81
CA THR A 213 2.55 7.48 2.41
C THR A 213 2.04 7.39 3.84
N ASP A 214 1.01 6.56 4.07
CA ASP A 214 0.43 6.36 5.39
C ASP A 214 1.47 5.73 6.35
N LEU A 215 2.23 4.73 5.88
CA LEU A 215 3.32 4.13 6.67
C LEU A 215 4.38 5.16 7.06
N ALA A 216 4.86 5.96 6.11
CA ALA A 216 5.86 6.99 6.38
C ALA A 216 5.36 8.02 7.39
N ASN A 217 4.11 8.45 7.28
CA ASN A 217 3.49 9.41 8.19
C ASN A 217 3.24 8.83 9.59
N LEU A 218 2.77 7.58 9.69
CA LEU A 218 2.57 6.91 10.98
C LEU A 218 3.91 6.65 11.68
N VAL A 219 4.95 6.27 10.96
CA VAL A 219 6.29 6.09 11.51
C VAL A 219 6.88 7.44 11.98
N ALA A 220 6.66 8.52 11.23
CA ALA A 220 7.05 9.85 11.66
C ALA A 220 6.29 10.30 12.92
N PHE A 221 5.00 10.02 13.01
CA PHE A 221 4.19 10.24 14.22
C PHE A 221 4.73 9.48 15.42
N ILE A 222 4.99 8.17 15.28
CA ILE A 222 5.56 7.32 16.32
C ILE A 222 6.89 7.90 16.80
N TRP A 223 7.79 8.24 15.85
CA TRP A 223 9.11 8.83 16.16
C TRP A 223 8.98 10.14 16.92
N HIS A 224 8.11 11.04 16.50
CA HIS A 224 7.84 12.31 17.18
C HIS A 224 7.31 12.09 18.60
N ARG A 225 6.41 11.14 18.80
CA ARG A 225 5.87 10.77 20.12
C ARG A 225 6.93 10.20 21.06
N GLY A 226 7.98 9.60 20.53
CA GLY A 226 9.15 9.14 21.26
C GLY A 226 10.17 10.23 21.59
N GLY A 227 9.91 11.49 21.19
CA GLY A 227 10.84 12.62 21.37
C GLY A 227 11.84 12.79 20.22
N GLY A 228 11.69 12.01 19.15
CA GLY A 228 12.53 12.14 17.96
C GLY A 228 12.22 13.40 17.15
N GLN A 229 13.26 13.95 16.52
CA GLN A 229 13.10 15.12 15.66
C GLN A 229 12.55 14.75 14.29
N ILE A 230 11.58 15.54 13.84
CA ILE A 230 11.08 15.46 12.47
C ILE A 230 11.64 16.67 11.71
N PRO A 231 12.50 16.48 10.73
CA PRO A 231 12.98 17.58 9.91
C PRO A 231 11.80 18.30 9.26
N THR A 232 11.84 19.62 9.30
CA THR A 232 10.92 20.40 8.46
C THR A 232 11.27 20.05 7.01
N PRO A 233 10.29 19.63 6.19
CA PRO A 233 10.56 19.42 4.78
C PRO A 233 11.12 20.73 4.24
N VAL A 234 12.37 20.72 3.80
CA VAL A 234 12.88 21.78 2.94
C VAL A 234 12.02 21.68 1.69
N PRO A 235 11.33 22.75 1.25
CA PRO A 235 10.66 22.72 -0.03
C PRO A 235 11.72 22.35 -1.07
N THR A 236 11.75 21.09 -1.47
CA THR A 236 12.59 20.70 -2.59
C THR A 236 11.98 21.46 -3.77
N PRO A 237 12.72 22.39 -4.40
CA PRO A 237 12.26 22.92 -5.66
C PRO A 237 11.94 21.70 -6.52
N LEU A 238 10.77 21.65 -7.14
CA LEU A 238 10.23 20.52 -7.90
C LEU A 238 11.25 20.03 -8.94
N GLY A 239 12.29 19.41 -8.48
CA GLY A 239 13.37 18.77 -9.24
C GLY A 239 13.08 17.29 -9.22
N HIS A 240 12.43 16.85 -10.27
CA HIS A 240 12.34 15.48 -10.79
C HIS A 240 12.54 14.33 -9.79
N VAL A 241 11.51 14.01 -9.04
CA VAL A 241 11.31 12.68 -8.52
C VAL A 241 10.37 11.96 -9.49
N GLY A 242 10.93 11.28 -10.47
CA GLY A 242 10.20 10.49 -11.46
C GLY A 242 9.28 11.31 -12.40
N PRO A 243 8.70 10.73 -13.43
CA PRO A 243 7.76 11.43 -14.28
C PRO A 243 6.54 11.80 -13.44
N THR A 244 6.42 13.09 -13.15
CA THR A 244 5.23 13.67 -12.52
C THR A 244 4.06 13.40 -13.44
N ILE A 245 3.07 12.65 -12.97
CA ILE A 245 1.76 12.60 -13.64
C ILE A 245 1.22 14.02 -13.55
N THR A 246 1.19 14.73 -14.65
CA THR A 246 0.65 16.08 -14.70
C THR A 246 -0.87 16.05 -14.59
N LYS A 247 -1.48 17.14 -14.11
CA LYS A 247 -2.93 17.25 -14.04
C LYS A 247 -3.61 16.92 -15.38
N ALA A 248 -2.97 17.22 -16.51
CA ALA A 248 -3.43 16.87 -17.84
C ALA A 248 -3.47 15.34 -18.10
N GLN A 249 -2.59 14.58 -17.45
CA GLN A 249 -2.62 13.10 -17.51
C GLN A 249 -3.69 12.50 -16.60
N LEU A 250 -4.11 13.23 -15.57
CA LEU A 250 -5.25 12.87 -14.72
C LEU A 250 -6.59 13.26 -15.36
N ASP A 251 -6.63 14.37 -16.13
CA ASP A 251 -7.87 14.95 -16.68
C ASP A 251 -8.25 14.42 -18.07
N GLY A 252 -7.54 13.49 -18.63
CA GLY A 252 -8.05 12.91 -19.85
C GLY A 252 -7.10 12.60 -20.98
N GLY A 253 -6.17 11.82 -20.76
CA GLY A 253 -5.52 11.14 -21.86
C GLY A 253 -4.01 11.23 -21.84
N PHE A 254 -3.42 10.08 -21.83
CA PHE A 254 -2.03 9.93 -22.25
C PHE A 254 -1.94 10.42 -23.70
N PRO A 255 -0.95 11.26 -24.04
CA PRO A 255 -0.74 11.65 -25.43
C PRO A 255 -0.56 10.38 -26.27
N GLU A 256 -1.34 10.27 -27.34
CA GLU A 256 -1.10 9.25 -28.36
C GLU A 256 0.39 9.26 -28.72
N ARG A 257 1.00 8.09 -28.76
CA ARG A 257 2.35 7.97 -29.31
C ARG A 257 2.33 8.51 -30.72
N ASP A 258 3.12 9.56 -30.96
CA ASP A 258 3.39 10.05 -32.30
C ASP A 258 3.87 8.87 -33.16
N GLU A 259 3.02 8.45 -34.10
CA GLU A 259 3.52 7.67 -35.22
C GLU A 259 4.42 8.58 -36.06
N PRO A 260 5.63 8.14 -36.42
CA PRO A 260 6.50 8.96 -37.23
C PRO A 260 5.87 9.16 -38.61
N GLY A 261 5.28 10.34 -38.87
CA GLY A 261 4.79 10.68 -40.19
C GLY A 261 3.59 11.61 -40.33
N ARG A 262 2.96 12.11 -39.26
CA ARG A 262 1.90 13.13 -39.42
C ARG A 262 2.33 14.47 -38.81
N GLY A 263 2.45 15.47 -39.68
CA GLY A 263 2.87 16.82 -39.33
C GLY A 263 1.96 17.46 -38.26
N ALA A 264 2.59 18.04 -37.27
CA ALA A 264 1.92 18.72 -36.17
C ALA A 264 1.21 19.99 -36.63
N PRO A 265 -0.06 20.24 -36.24
CA PRO A 265 -0.67 21.55 -36.44
C PRO A 265 -0.07 22.56 -35.46
N ALA A 266 0.23 23.76 -35.96
CA ALA A 266 0.77 24.87 -35.19
C ALA A 266 -0.16 25.30 -34.06
N MET A 267 0.33 25.33 -32.84
CA MET A 267 -0.40 25.82 -31.67
C MET A 267 -0.58 27.35 -31.74
N PRO A 268 -1.78 27.89 -31.44
CA PRO A 268 -1.97 29.33 -31.34
C PRO A 268 -1.24 29.90 -30.10
N ARG A 269 -0.46 30.96 -30.29
CA ARG A 269 0.16 31.69 -29.19
C ARG A 269 -0.91 32.38 -28.34
N SER A 270 -1.15 31.94 -27.13
CA SER A 270 -1.95 32.68 -26.17
C SER A 270 -1.10 33.76 -25.51
N SER A 271 -1.46 35.01 -25.79
CA SER A 271 -0.91 36.19 -25.11
C SER A 271 -1.52 36.33 -23.74
N ILE A 272 -0.75 36.02 -22.68
CA ILE A 272 -1.14 36.33 -21.31
C ILE A 272 -0.77 37.80 -21.05
N ASN A 273 -1.81 38.66 -20.96
CA ASN A 273 -1.63 40.03 -20.45
C ASN A 273 -1.57 39.97 -18.91
N LEU A 274 -0.41 40.25 -18.34
CA LEU A 274 -0.24 40.54 -16.92
C LEU A 274 -0.58 42.00 -16.65
N PRO A 275 -1.31 42.37 -15.59
CA PRO A 275 -1.51 43.74 -15.20
C PRO A 275 -0.21 44.34 -14.64
N PRO A 276 0.01 45.65 -14.80
CA PRO A 276 1.19 46.34 -14.30
C PRO A 276 1.19 46.44 -12.76
N PRO A 277 2.37 46.74 -12.16
CA PRO A 277 2.62 46.71 -10.72
C PRO A 277 1.83 47.71 -9.89
#